data_fe2f2b2bb1cf626cef980bbda90a72c8
#
_entry.id   fe2f2b2bb1cf626cef980bbda90a72c8
#
_cell.length_a   1.000
_cell.length_b   1.000
_cell.length_c   1.000
_cell.angle_alpha   90.00
_cell.angle_beta   90.00
_cell.angle_gamma   90.00
#
_symmetry.space_group_name_H-M   'P 1'
#
loop_
_entity.id
_entity.type
_entity.pdbx_description
1 polymer ?
#
loop_
_entity_poly.entity_id
_entity_poly.type
_entity_poly.pdbx_seq_one_letter_code
_entity_poly.pdbx_strand_id
1 'polypeptide(L)'
;MRVSSLLLSLLIGALSFGSCSKGSAPVVNPAPTNLTVTATINADKSGNVNFVASATGATNYDYDFGNGIFQTVPSGTVMYKYPASGNYKVNVIAKSAAGQTISKSIDVSDTVAQSLIWSDEFNTAGAPDASKWGYDIGAGGWGNNELQYYTNRTDNVFVSNGTL
;
A
#
# COMPACT_ATOMS: atom_id res chain seq x y z
N MET A 1 67.52 14.87 73.97
CA MET A 1 67.88 16.15 73.30
C MET A 1 67.08 16.27 72.00
N ARG A 2 66.39 17.36 71.89
CA ARG A 2 65.60 17.87 70.71
C ARG A 2 64.15 17.43 70.61
N VAL A 3 63.36 18.39 70.96
CA VAL A 3 61.93 18.65 70.79
C VAL A 3 61.62 18.73 69.27
N SER A 4 60.53 18.19 68.87
CA SER A 4 59.94 18.55 67.57
C SER A 4 58.42 18.71 67.67
N SER A 5 58.04 19.87 67.26
CA SER A 5 56.76 20.52 67.34
C SER A 5 55.61 19.83 66.60
N LEU A 6 54.48 19.69 67.26
CA LEU A 6 53.21 19.23 66.67
C LEU A 6 52.56 20.44 65.95
N LEU A 7 52.36 20.28 64.64
CA LEU A 7 51.53 21.20 63.85
C LEU A 7 50.14 20.56 63.61
N LEU A 8 49.13 21.10 64.28
CA LEU A 8 47.74 20.75 64.20
C LEU A 8 47.13 21.47 62.92
N SER A 9 46.91 20.77 61.86
CA SER A 9 46.25 21.32 60.71
C SER A 9 44.73 21.10 60.81
N LEU A 10 44.00 22.22 61.03
CA LEU A 10 42.53 22.25 61.02
C LEU A 10 41.99 22.17 59.61
N LEU A 11 41.40 21.02 59.25
CA LEU A 11 40.76 20.80 57.97
C LEU A 11 39.29 21.25 58.02
N ILE A 12 39.00 22.43 57.46
CA ILE A 12 37.63 22.92 57.27
C ILE A 12 37.01 22.19 56.11
N GLY A 13 36.13 21.24 56.41
CA GLY A 13 35.32 20.54 55.40
C GLY A 13 34.20 21.46 54.88
N ALA A 14 34.31 21.87 53.63
CA ALA A 14 33.20 22.53 52.91
C ALA A 14 32.14 21.51 52.56
N LEU A 15 30.97 21.55 53.24
CA LEU A 15 29.77 20.84 52.82
C LEU A 15 29.20 21.51 51.58
N SER A 16 29.46 20.95 50.41
CA SER A 16 28.75 21.28 49.18
C SER A 16 27.35 20.65 49.20
N PHE A 17 26.34 21.45 49.45
CA PHE A 17 24.94 21.06 49.24
C PHE A 17 24.72 20.91 47.72
N GLY A 18 24.74 19.68 47.25
CA GLY A 18 24.31 19.35 45.89
C GLY A 18 22.84 19.71 45.71
N SER A 19 22.58 20.80 45.01
CA SER A 19 21.24 21.14 44.56
C SER A 19 20.76 20.05 43.60
N CYS A 20 19.89 19.15 44.08
CA CYS A 20 19.11 18.29 43.19
C CYS A 20 18.19 19.18 42.34
N SER A 21 18.58 19.48 41.11
CA SER A 21 17.64 20.02 40.13
C SER A 21 16.54 18.97 39.96
N LYS A 22 15.28 19.35 40.28
CA LYS A 22 14.11 18.57 39.91
C LYS A 22 14.10 18.47 38.39
N GLY A 23 14.61 17.38 37.84
CA GLY A 23 14.41 17.03 36.41
C GLY A 23 12.90 17.05 36.16
N SER A 24 12.46 17.83 35.19
CA SER A 24 11.08 17.79 34.72
C SER A 24 10.77 16.35 34.39
N ALA A 25 9.69 15.81 34.95
CA ALA A 25 9.22 14.48 34.57
C ALA A 25 9.08 14.43 33.03
N PRO A 26 9.50 13.36 32.36
CA PRO A 26 9.37 13.24 30.91
C PRO A 26 7.90 13.46 30.57
N VAL A 27 7.64 14.37 29.62
CA VAL A 27 6.29 14.57 29.07
C VAL A 27 5.94 13.29 28.31
N VAL A 28 5.20 12.40 28.93
CA VAL A 28 4.67 11.21 28.31
C VAL A 28 3.49 11.66 27.45
N ASN A 29 3.73 11.86 26.16
CA ASN A 29 2.63 12.03 25.21
C ASN A 29 1.87 10.71 25.12
N PRO A 30 0.58 10.67 25.48
CA PRO A 30 -0.19 9.44 25.47
C PRO A 30 -0.36 8.90 24.04
N ALA A 31 -0.62 7.61 23.94
CA ALA A 31 -1.06 7.01 22.68
C ALA A 31 -2.39 7.64 22.24
N PRO A 32 -2.65 7.72 20.94
CA PRO A 32 -3.95 8.13 20.42
C PRO A 32 -5.07 7.24 20.97
N THR A 33 -6.27 7.79 21.13
CA THR A 33 -7.45 7.07 21.61
C THR A 33 -8.63 7.24 20.66
N ASN A 34 -9.68 6.40 20.82
CA ASN A 34 -10.93 6.49 20.06
C ASN A 34 -10.73 6.43 18.54
N LEU A 35 -9.85 5.54 18.06
CA LEU A 35 -9.64 5.38 16.63
C LEU A 35 -10.92 4.85 15.95
N THR A 36 -11.46 5.66 15.07
CA THR A 36 -12.53 5.28 14.14
C THR A 36 -11.95 5.15 12.73
N VAL A 37 -12.43 4.17 11.98
CA VAL A 37 -12.07 3.98 10.57
C VAL A 37 -13.34 3.64 9.82
N THR A 38 -13.59 4.36 8.72
CA THR A 38 -14.71 4.10 7.81
C THR A 38 -14.19 4.00 6.38
N ALA A 39 -14.87 3.21 5.56
CA ALA A 39 -14.63 3.10 4.12
C ALA A 39 -15.95 3.32 3.37
N THR A 40 -15.93 4.16 2.35
CA THR A 40 -17.04 4.38 1.43
C THR A 40 -16.62 3.94 0.04
N ILE A 41 -17.24 2.88 -0.46
CA ILE A 41 -16.98 2.30 -1.78
C ILE A 41 -17.81 3.05 -2.82
N ASN A 42 -17.20 3.44 -3.93
CA ASN A 42 -17.92 4.05 -5.04
C ASN A 42 -18.77 3.01 -5.77
N ALA A 43 -20.04 3.35 -5.99
CA ALA A 43 -20.99 2.45 -6.64
C ALA A 43 -20.75 2.26 -8.15
N ASP A 44 -19.84 3.05 -8.75
CA ASP A 44 -19.50 3.03 -10.18
C ASP A 44 -18.58 1.86 -10.57
N LYS A 45 -18.22 1.00 -9.62
CA LYS A 45 -17.29 -0.12 -9.80
C LYS A 45 -15.91 0.29 -10.34
N SER A 46 -15.48 1.52 -10.05
CA SER A 46 -14.18 2.04 -10.44
C SER A 46 -13.02 1.46 -9.64
N GLY A 47 -13.30 0.82 -8.51
CA GLY A 47 -12.34 0.41 -7.51
C GLY A 47 -11.97 1.51 -6.52
N ASN A 48 -12.58 2.70 -6.63
CA ASN A 48 -12.29 3.80 -5.75
C ASN A 48 -13.02 3.64 -4.40
N VAL A 49 -12.25 3.69 -3.33
CA VAL A 49 -12.75 3.66 -1.95
C VAL A 49 -12.22 4.87 -1.20
N ASN A 50 -13.12 5.62 -0.58
CA ASN A 50 -12.76 6.75 0.27
C ASN A 50 -12.66 6.29 1.72
N PHE A 51 -11.48 6.41 2.32
CA PHE A 51 -11.20 6.06 3.70
C PHE A 51 -11.14 7.31 4.56
N VAL A 52 -11.73 7.23 5.76
CA VAL A 52 -11.63 8.27 6.77
C VAL A 52 -11.26 7.62 8.10
N ALA A 53 -10.13 8.02 8.66
CA ALA A 53 -9.68 7.66 10.00
C ALA A 53 -9.63 8.90 10.88
N SER A 54 -10.02 8.75 12.14
CA SER A 54 -9.93 9.80 13.15
C SER A 54 -9.60 9.19 14.50
N ALA A 55 -8.68 9.83 15.23
CA ALA A 55 -8.33 9.46 16.61
C ALA A 55 -7.93 10.69 17.41
N THR A 56 -8.29 10.72 18.68
CA THR A 56 -7.91 11.78 19.61
C THR A 56 -6.40 11.70 19.88
N GLY A 57 -5.67 12.79 19.66
CA GLY A 57 -4.22 12.88 19.89
C GLY A 57 -3.36 12.28 18.77
N ALA A 58 -3.94 11.87 17.65
CA ALA A 58 -3.18 11.46 16.48
C ALA A 58 -2.70 12.67 15.66
N THR A 59 -1.52 12.54 15.06
CA THR A 59 -0.92 13.51 14.14
C THR A 59 -0.77 12.98 12.73
N ASN A 60 -0.78 11.65 12.55
CA ASN A 60 -0.81 11.00 11.25
C ASN A 60 -1.36 9.59 11.33
N TYR A 61 -1.63 9.01 10.18
CA TYR A 61 -2.23 7.69 10.03
C TYR A 61 -1.48 6.90 8.95
N ASP A 62 -1.07 5.68 9.28
CA ASP A 62 -0.54 4.73 8.29
C ASP A 62 -1.64 3.76 7.89
N TYR A 63 -1.88 3.68 6.60
CA TYR A 63 -2.82 2.75 5.97
C TYR A 63 -2.06 1.57 5.36
N ASP A 64 -2.48 0.36 5.69
CA ASP A 64 -2.25 -0.86 4.93
C ASP A 64 -3.57 -1.22 4.25
N PHE A 65 -3.62 -1.15 2.92
CA PHE A 65 -4.85 -1.38 2.16
C PHE A 65 -5.19 -2.86 1.96
N GLY A 66 -4.41 -3.77 2.56
CA GLY A 66 -4.67 -5.21 2.51
C GLY A 66 -4.27 -5.90 1.21
N ASN A 67 -3.57 -5.20 0.32
CA ASN A 67 -3.06 -5.73 -0.96
C ASN A 67 -1.54 -5.50 -1.14
N GLY A 68 -0.84 -5.23 -0.05
CA GLY A 68 0.61 -4.97 -0.04
C GLY A 68 0.99 -3.50 -0.32
N ILE A 69 0.02 -2.60 -0.41
CA ILE A 69 0.27 -1.15 -0.58
C ILE A 69 0.04 -0.43 0.73
N PHE A 70 0.98 0.45 1.06
CA PHE A 70 1.01 1.23 2.30
C PHE A 70 1.07 2.72 2.00
N GLN A 71 0.41 3.53 2.82
CA GLN A 71 0.45 4.98 2.68
C GLN A 71 0.34 5.68 4.04
N THR A 72 1.16 6.71 4.27
CA THR A 72 1.04 7.61 5.43
C THR A 72 0.24 8.85 5.05
N VAL A 73 -0.79 9.16 5.85
CA VAL A 73 -1.76 10.24 5.58
C VAL A 73 -1.95 11.09 6.82
N PRO A 74 -1.41 12.33 6.88
CA PRO A 74 -1.55 13.19 8.06
C PRO A 74 -3.01 13.56 8.38
N SER A 75 -3.85 13.78 7.36
CA SER A 75 -5.25 14.16 7.53
C SER A 75 -6.17 13.03 7.99
N GLY A 76 -5.71 11.78 7.88
CA GLY A 76 -6.55 10.60 8.09
C GLY A 76 -7.54 10.30 6.96
N THR A 77 -7.63 11.14 5.94
CA THR A 77 -8.55 10.92 4.80
C THR A 77 -7.76 10.63 3.54
N VAL A 78 -8.09 9.53 2.87
CA VAL A 78 -7.44 9.11 1.62
C VAL A 78 -8.42 8.40 0.70
N MET A 79 -8.33 8.69 -0.59
CA MET A 79 -8.97 7.89 -1.63
C MET A 79 -7.94 6.90 -2.17
N TYR A 80 -8.28 5.62 -2.14
CA TYR A 80 -7.46 4.54 -2.67
C TYR A 80 -8.23 3.80 -3.76
N LYS A 81 -7.53 3.45 -4.85
CA LYS A 81 -8.11 2.70 -5.97
C LYS A 81 -7.60 1.26 -5.95
N TYR A 82 -8.49 0.32 -5.70
CA TYR A 82 -8.18 -1.10 -5.86
C TYR A 82 -8.10 -1.49 -7.34
N PRO A 83 -7.08 -2.26 -7.74
CA PRO A 83 -6.90 -2.64 -9.14
C PRO A 83 -7.81 -3.81 -9.57
N ALA A 84 -8.37 -4.55 -8.61
CA ALA A 84 -9.19 -5.73 -8.86
C ALA A 84 -10.30 -5.86 -7.80
N SER A 85 -11.35 -6.59 -8.14
CA SER A 85 -12.37 -7.00 -7.18
C SER A 85 -11.78 -7.90 -6.12
N GLY A 86 -12.21 -7.72 -4.86
CA GLY A 86 -11.69 -8.55 -3.77
C GLY A 86 -12.24 -8.17 -2.39
N ASN A 87 -11.85 -8.98 -1.42
CA ASN A 87 -12.05 -8.71 -0.01
C ASN A 87 -10.70 -8.33 0.59
N TYR A 88 -10.60 -7.11 1.07
CA TYR A 88 -9.37 -6.53 1.58
C TYR A 88 -9.48 -6.27 3.08
N LYS A 89 -8.51 -6.74 3.86
CA LYS A 89 -8.41 -6.40 5.27
C LYS A 89 -7.53 -5.17 5.42
N VAL A 90 -8.17 -4.01 5.55
CA VAL A 90 -7.47 -2.73 5.71
C VAL A 90 -7.11 -2.54 7.17
N ASN A 91 -5.84 -2.24 7.45
CA ASN A 91 -5.38 -1.90 8.78
C ASN A 91 -4.92 -0.44 8.82
N VAL A 92 -5.36 0.29 9.84
CA VAL A 92 -4.98 1.69 10.04
C VAL A 92 -4.32 1.84 11.40
N ILE A 93 -3.15 2.47 11.40
CA ILE A 93 -2.37 2.79 12.59
C ILE A 93 -2.37 4.32 12.76
N ALA A 94 -3.02 4.82 13.81
CA ALA A 94 -2.92 6.22 14.20
C ALA A 94 -1.72 6.44 15.11
N LYS A 95 -0.95 7.51 14.87
CA LYS A 95 0.28 7.85 15.59
C LYS A 95 0.17 9.22 16.27
N SER A 96 0.61 9.31 17.51
CA SER A 96 0.82 10.60 18.20
C SER A 96 2.13 11.26 17.76
N ALA A 97 2.33 12.52 18.10
CA ALA A 97 3.58 13.25 17.87
C ALA A 97 4.81 12.58 18.51
N ALA A 98 4.62 11.80 19.59
CA ALA A 98 5.68 11.05 20.26
C ALA A 98 5.86 9.63 19.71
N GLY A 99 5.15 9.26 18.64
CA GLY A 99 5.26 7.95 18.00
C GLY A 99 4.47 6.83 18.69
N GLN A 100 3.68 7.14 19.73
CA GLN A 100 2.76 6.16 20.33
C GLN A 100 1.62 5.85 19.36
N THR A 101 1.13 4.61 19.35
CA THR A 101 0.20 4.13 18.32
C THR A 101 -1.06 3.48 18.90
N ILE A 102 -2.12 3.52 18.11
CA ILE A 102 -3.30 2.65 18.20
C ILE A 102 -3.65 2.17 16.81
N SER A 103 -4.14 0.94 16.68
CA SER A 103 -4.52 0.38 15.37
C SER A 103 -5.93 -0.14 15.34
N LYS A 104 -6.53 -0.17 14.14
CA LYS A 104 -7.83 -0.76 13.87
C LYS A 104 -7.88 -1.33 12.47
N SER A 105 -8.45 -2.53 12.32
CA SER A 105 -8.72 -3.13 11.01
C SER A 105 -10.21 -3.09 10.69
N ILE A 106 -10.50 -2.97 9.39
CA ILE A 106 -11.83 -3.11 8.80
C ILE A 106 -11.75 -4.02 7.56
N ASP A 107 -12.84 -4.69 7.25
CA ASP A 107 -12.94 -5.47 6.02
C ASP A 107 -13.65 -4.62 4.94
N VAL A 108 -13.11 -4.64 3.72
CA VAL A 108 -13.61 -3.90 2.55
C VAL A 108 -13.82 -4.89 1.42
N SER A 109 -15.06 -5.05 0.97
CA SER A 109 -15.39 -5.85 -0.21
C SER A 109 -15.66 -4.92 -1.38
N ASP A 110 -14.75 -4.85 -2.34
CA ASP A 110 -14.89 -3.99 -3.50
C ASP A 110 -15.08 -4.79 -4.79
N THR A 111 -15.85 -4.22 -5.72
CA THR A 111 -16.10 -4.79 -7.04
C THR A 111 -15.60 -3.81 -8.10
N VAL A 112 -14.60 -4.23 -8.86
CA VAL A 112 -14.02 -3.44 -9.95
C VAL A 112 -14.55 -3.94 -11.29
N ALA A 113 -15.12 -3.04 -12.09
CA ALA A 113 -15.52 -3.37 -13.45
C ALA A 113 -14.27 -3.68 -14.28
N GLN A 114 -14.24 -4.86 -14.86
CA GLN A 114 -13.22 -5.20 -15.85
C GLN A 114 -13.68 -4.70 -17.22
N SER A 115 -12.90 -3.82 -17.83
CA SER A 115 -13.12 -3.44 -19.22
C SER A 115 -12.55 -4.53 -20.11
N LEU A 116 -13.37 -5.04 -21.01
CA LEU A 116 -12.89 -5.91 -22.08
C LEU A 116 -11.95 -5.08 -22.97
N ILE A 117 -10.69 -5.48 -23.04
CA ILE A 117 -9.68 -4.74 -23.82
C ILE A 117 -9.76 -5.13 -25.28
N TRP A 118 -10.03 -6.41 -25.55
CA TRP A 118 -10.14 -6.97 -26.89
C TRP A 118 -10.99 -8.24 -26.87
N SER A 119 -11.81 -8.44 -27.91
CA SER A 119 -12.48 -9.71 -28.17
C SER A 119 -12.77 -9.87 -29.65
N ASP A 120 -12.89 -11.11 -30.08
CA ASP A 120 -13.56 -11.47 -31.31
C ASP A 120 -14.45 -12.69 -31.05
N GLU A 121 -15.73 -12.50 -31.27
CA GLU A 121 -16.75 -13.54 -31.05
C GLU A 121 -17.00 -14.38 -32.29
N PHE A 122 -16.25 -14.12 -33.39
CA PHE A 122 -16.33 -14.82 -34.64
C PHE A 122 -17.77 -14.92 -35.21
N ASN A 123 -18.54 -13.83 -35.08
CA ASN A 123 -19.96 -13.81 -35.43
C ASN A 123 -20.24 -13.78 -36.93
N THR A 124 -19.26 -13.41 -37.75
CA THR A 124 -19.40 -13.30 -39.22
C THR A 124 -18.65 -14.45 -39.90
N ALA A 125 -19.38 -15.34 -40.55
CA ALA A 125 -18.78 -16.44 -41.29
C ALA A 125 -17.94 -15.94 -42.50
N GLY A 126 -16.88 -16.64 -42.83
CA GLY A 126 -15.98 -16.32 -43.92
C GLY A 126 -14.56 -16.01 -43.46
N ALA A 127 -13.89 -15.07 -44.12
CA ALA A 127 -12.55 -14.65 -43.72
C ALA A 127 -12.58 -13.97 -42.34
N PRO A 128 -11.54 -14.14 -41.50
CA PRO A 128 -11.42 -13.38 -40.27
C PRO A 128 -11.44 -11.87 -40.51
N ASP A 129 -11.95 -11.11 -39.54
CA ASP A 129 -12.02 -9.65 -39.60
C ASP A 129 -10.63 -9.05 -39.74
N ALA A 130 -10.33 -8.45 -40.89
CA ALA A 130 -9.02 -7.86 -41.18
C ALA A 130 -8.66 -6.65 -40.30
N SER A 131 -9.61 -6.08 -39.57
CA SER A 131 -9.33 -5.04 -38.58
C SER A 131 -8.76 -5.59 -37.25
N LYS A 132 -8.95 -6.89 -37.03
CA LYS A 132 -8.54 -7.60 -35.81
C LYS A 132 -7.44 -8.62 -36.05
N TRP A 133 -7.42 -9.25 -37.25
CA TRP A 133 -6.55 -10.36 -37.60
C TRP A 133 -5.68 -10.04 -38.82
N GLY A 134 -4.42 -10.42 -38.72
CA GLY A 134 -3.50 -10.40 -39.85
C GLY A 134 -3.09 -11.82 -40.26
N TYR A 135 -2.45 -11.92 -41.43
CA TYR A 135 -1.88 -13.17 -41.90
C TYR A 135 -0.37 -13.06 -41.99
N ASP A 136 0.32 -14.03 -41.45
CA ASP A 136 1.72 -14.28 -41.80
C ASP A 136 1.75 -15.10 -43.09
N ILE A 137 2.29 -14.55 -44.16
CA ILE A 137 2.31 -15.17 -45.47
C ILE A 137 3.75 -15.50 -45.86
N GLY A 138 4.00 -16.75 -46.28
CA GLY A 138 5.32 -17.15 -46.75
C GLY A 138 5.80 -18.52 -46.26
N ALA A 139 7.05 -18.82 -46.55
CA ALA A 139 7.76 -20.05 -46.19
C ALA A 139 9.09 -19.75 -45.47
N GLY A 140 9.10 -18.75 -44.58
CA GLY A 140 10.33 -18.30 -43.89
C GLY A 140 10.84 -19.23 -42.79
N GLY A 141 10.16 -20.35 -42.53
CA GLY A 141 10.50 -21.28 -41.45
C GLY A 141 10.17 -20.80 -40.05
N TRP A 142 9.73 -19.56 -39.87
CA TRP A 142 9.20 -18.92 -38.65
C TRP A 142 9.99 -19.25 -37.37
N GLY A 143 11.31 -19.45 -37.48
CA GLY A 143 12.17 -19.82 -36.36
C GLY A 143 12.20 -21.30 -35.98
N ASN A 144 11.30 -22.13 -36.56
CA ASN A 144 11.17 -23.56 -36.25
C ASN A 144 11.57 -24.49 -37.42
N ASN A 145 12.15 -23.94 -38.50
CA ASN A 145 12.42 -24.67 -39.74
C ASN A 145 11.20 -25.36 -40.34
N GLU A 146 10.05 -24.69 -40.26
CA GLU A 146 8.78 -25.21 -40.81
C GLU A 146 8.83 -25.29 -42.34
N LEU A 147 8.33 -26.38 -42.87
CA LEU A 147 8.41 -26.67 -44.29
C LEU A 147 7.18 -26.20 -45.11
N GLN A 148 6.11 -25.81 -44.40
CA GLN A 148 4.87 -25.35 -45.03
C GLN A 148 4.97 -23.89 -45.51
N TYR A 149 4.10 -23.56 -46.46
CA TYR A 149 3.87 -22.20 -46.90
C TYR A 149 2.54 -21.70 -46.33
N TYR A 150 2.60 -20.62 -45.54
CA TYR A 150 1.41 -19.98 -44.97
C TYR A 150 0.74 -19.08 -45.97
N THR A 151 -0.60 -19.09 -46.01
CA THR A 151 -1.41 -18.33 -46.97
C THR A 151 -2.60 -17.68 -46.30
N ASN A 152 -3.19 -16.67 -46.94
CA ASN A 152 -4.44 -16.02 -46.57
C ASN A 152 -5.69 -16.65 -47.22
N ARG A 153 -5.59 -17.90 -47.67
CA ARG A 153 -6.72 -18.59 -48.32
C ARG A 153 -7.73 -19.06 -47.29
N THR A 154 -9.03 -18.90 -47.64
CA THR A 154 -10.14 -19.36 -46.79
C THR A 154 -10.21 -20.88 -46.64
N ASP A 155 -9.52 -21.65 -47.47
CA ASP A 155 -9.34 -23.10 -47.29
C ASP A 155 -8.50 -23.44 -46.06
N ASN A 156 -7.64 -22.51 -45.60
CA ASN A 156 -6.70 -22.73 -44.50
C ASN A 156 -7.21 -22.13 -43.19
N VAL A 157 -7.96 -21.02 -43.28
CA VAL A 157 -8.52 -20.33 -42.10
C VAL A 157 -9.83 -19.64 -42.46
N PHE A 158 -10.88 -19.93 -41.73
CA PHE A 158 -12.19 -19.30 -41.93
C PHE A 158 -12.99 -19.36 -40.64
N VAL A 159 -13.88 -18.39 -40.48
CA VAL A 159 -14.83 -18.33 -39.38
C VAL A 159 -16.08 -19.13 -39.74
N SER A 160 -16.45 -20.05 -38.86
CA SER A 160 -17.69 -20.83 -38.99
C SER A 160 -18.26 -21.20 -37.63
N ASN A 161 -19.56 -21.03 -37.45
CA ASN A 161 -20.28 -21.38 -36.21
C ASN A 161 -19.68 -20.77 -34.96
N GLY A 162 -19.20 -19.51 -35.02
CA GLY A 162 -18.63 -18.81 -33.86
C GLY A 162 -17.20 -19.25 -33.52
N THR A 163 -16.48 -19.89 -34.43
CA THR A 163 -15.08 -20.31 -34.24
C THR A 163 -14.23 -19.96 -35.45
N LEU A 164 -12.92 -19.78 -35.22
CA LEU A 164 -11.87 -19.64 -36.22
C LEU A 164 -11.20 -20.98 -36.47
#